data_d951acbc4971c1ca9df09ba45a5aa338
#
_entry.id   d951acbc4971c1ca9df09ba45a5aa338
#
_cell.length_a   1.000
_cell.length_b   1.000
_cell.length_c   1.000
_cell.angle_alpha   90.00
_cell.angle_beta   90.00
_cell.angle_gamma   90.00
#
_symmetry.space_group_name_H-M   'P 1'
#
loop_
_entity.id
_entity.type
_entity.pdbx_description
1 polymer ?
#
loop_
_entity_poly.entity_id
_entity_poly.type
_entity_poly.pdbx_seq_one_letter_code
_entity_poly.pdbx_strand_id
1 'polypeptide(L)'
;MDRGMKSKLYIDKNLQQFDDFKSTLTGDFCNFCADNLPIDNDFEVYVVADREPHGISTTAAYHVGNNKCVIYGKNRALVDILRSIAHEMTHMMQDEMGLIRGHIQDAGGFHEDQANARAGELIKRFAKSMKERKAIYENKNNFRS
;
A
#
# COMPACT_ATOMS: atom_id res chain seq x y z
N MET A 1 -3.28 -19.10 11.72
CA MET A 1 -4.42 -19.15 10.97
C MET A 1 -4.37 -18.29 9.75
N ASP A 2 -4.76 -18.84 8.70
CA ASP A 2 -4.73 -18.17 7.46
C ASP A 2 -5.78 -17.08 7.44
N ARG A 3 -5.48 -15.93 6.93
CA ARG A 3 -6.44 -14.88 6.79
C ARG A 3 -7.45 -15.22 5.70
N GLY A 4 -7.18 -16.15 4.88
CA GLY A 4 -8.01 -16.47 3.76
C GLY A 4 -7.90 -15.41 2.70
N MET A 5 -8.92 -15.15 1.97
CA MET A 5 -8.88 -14.24 0.85
C MET A 5 -9.41 -12.90 1.21
N LYS A 6 -8.79 -12.26 2.16
CA LYS A 6 -9.29 -10.99 2.61
C LYS A 6 -8.83 -9.81 1.80
N SER A 7 -7.79 -9.94 1.01
CA SER A 7 -7.30 -8.82 0.23
C SER A 7 -7.44 -9.07 -1.24
N LYS A 8 -7.71 -8.02 -1.99
CA LYS A 8 -7.70 -8.07 -3.43
C LYS A 8 -6.76 -6.99 -3.91
N LEU A 9 -5.86 -7.35 -4.78
CA LEU A 9 -4.89 -6.42 -5.33
C LEU A 9 -5.11 -6.31 -6.83
N TYR A 10 -5.28 -5.08 -7.29
CA TYR A 10 -5.44 -4.82 -8.71
C TYR A 10 -4.30 -3.92 -9.16
N ILE A 11 -3.51 -4.37 -10.12
CA ILE A 11 -2.41 -3.58 -10.66
C ILE A 11 -2.71 -3.31 -12.13
N ASP A 12 -2.72 -2.03 -12.49
CA ASP A 12 -3.01 -1.62 -13.86
C ASP A 12 -1.94 -2.21 -14.77
N LYS A 13 -2.37 -2.90 -15.81
CA LYS A 13 -1.46 -3.56 -16.74
C LYS A 13 -0.59 -2.58 -17.50
N ASN A 14 -0.94 -1.29 -17.50
CA ASN A 14 -0.12 -0.29 -18.13
C ASN A 14 1.08 0.14 -17.28
N LEU A 15 1.20 -0.39 -16.06
CA LEU A 15 2.34 -0.12 -15.21
C LEU A 15 3.41 -1.14 -15.53
N GLN A 16 4.30 -0.78 -16.41
CA GLN A 16 5.27 -1.72 -16.97
C GLN A 16 6.34 -2.18 -15.98
N GLN A 17 6.51 -1.47 -14.90
CA GLN A 17 7.50 -1.87 -13.90
C GLN A 17 7.05 -3.12 -13.11
N PHE A 18 5.80 -3.53 -13.25
CA PHE A 18 5.32 -4.71 -12.54
C PHE A 18 5.38 -5.94 -13.41
N ASP A 19 6.33 -6.82 -13.14
CA ASP A 19 6.35 -8.15 -13.72
C ASP A 19 5.68 -9.08 -12.72
N ASP A 20 5.64 -10.36 -12.98
CA ASP A 20 4.98 -11.32 -12.11
C ASP A 20 5.62 -11.35 -10.72
N PHE A 21 6.94 -11.26 -10.66
CA PHE A 21 7.64 -11.29 -9.40
C PHE A 21 7.29 -10.08 -8.54
N LYS A 22 7.31 -8.88 -9.12
CA LYS A 22 6.99 -7.67 -8.37
C LYS A 22 5.53 -7.60 -7.99
N SER A 23 4.65 -8.14 -8.84
CA SER A 23 3.23 -8.21 -8.50
C SER A 23 3.00 -9.15 -7.32
N THR A 24 3.69 -10.29 -7.30
CA THR A 24 3.60 -11.22 -6.18
C THR A 24 4.15 -10.60 -4.90
N LEU A 25 5.28 -9.91 -4.98
CA LEU A 25 5.83 -9.22 -3.82
C LEU A 25 4.86 -8.19 -3.28
N THR A 26 4.19 -7.48 -4.16
CA THR A 26 3.23 -6.45 -3.75
C THR A 26 2.04 -7.09 -3.02
N GLY A 27 1.55 -8.21 -3.53
CA GLY A 27 0.48 -8.94 -2.87
C GLY A 27 0.89 -9.44 -1.50
N ASP A 28 2.12 -9.98 -1.41
CA ASP A 28 2.65 -10.45 -0.15
C ASP A 28 2.78 -9.30 0.84
N PHE A 29 3.19 -8.13 0.36
CA PHE A 29 3.31 -6.96 1.21
C PHE A 29 1.95 -6.50 1.74
N CYS A 30 0.91 -6.54 0.91
CA CYS A 30 -0.43 -6.17 1.36
C CYS A 30 -0.89 -7.09 2.48
N ASN A 31 -0.65 -8.40 2.33
CA ASN A 31 -1.01 -9.35 3.37
C ASN A 31 -0.19 -9.16 4.63
N PHE A 32 1.10 -8.87 4.46
CA PHE A 32 1.97 -8.60 5.59
C PHE A 32 1.48 -7.38 6.38
N CYS A 33 1.09 -6.32 5.68
CA CYS A 33 0.57 -5.13 6.32
C CYS A 33 -0.74 -5.44 7.06
N ALA A 34 -1.62 -6.19 6.44
CA ALA A 34 -2.91 -6.51 7.05
C ALA A 34 -2.72 -7.32 8.32
N ASP A 35 -1.74 -8.22 8.33
CA ASP A 35 -1.47 -9.02 9.52
C ASP A 35 -0.82 -8.21 10.63
N ASN A 36 0.00 -7.25 10.26
CA ASN A 36 0.73 -6.46 11.25
C ASN A 36 0.02 -5.19 11.69
N LEU A 37 -1.02 -4.79 10.96
CA LEU A 37 -1.84 -3.64 11.32
C LEU A 37 -3.18 -4.06 11.90
N PRO A 38 -3.35 -5.26 12.28
CA PRO A 38 -4.57 -6.02 12.61
C PRO A 38 -5.82 -5.52 11.88
N ILE A 39 -5.76 -5.56 10.56
CA ILE A 39 -6.92 -5.25 9.73
C ILE A 39 -7.75 -6.51 9.59
N ASP A 40 -8.98 -6.49 10.05
CA ASP A 40 -9.83 -7.66 10.07
C ASP A 40 -10.80 -7.75 8.91
N ASN A 41 -11.19 -6.66 8.34
CA ASN A 41 -12.16 -6.66 7.24
C ASN A 41 -11.51 -6.94 5.90
N ASP A 42 -12.30 -7.41 4.98
CA ASP A 42 -11.83 -7.57 3.60
C ASP A 42 -11.47 -6.20 3.03
N PHE A 43 -10.49 -6.15 2.18
CA PHE A 43 -10.06 -4.87 1.63
C PHE A 43 -9.53 -5.01 0.22
N GLU A 44 -9.41 -3.87 -0.45
CA GLU A 44 -8.93 -3.82 -1.82
C GLU A 44 -7.82 -2.79 -1.95
N VAL A 45 -6.81 -3.09 -2.74
CA VAL A 45 -5.74 -2.17 -3.06
C VAL A 45 -5.65 -2.08 -4.58
N TYR A 46 -5.72 -0.86 -5.09
CA TYR A 46 -5.60 -0.61 -6.53
C TYR A 46 -4.32 0.18 -6.79
N VAL A 47 -3.47 -0.34 -7.65
CA VAL A 47 -2.28 0.40 -8.10
C VAL A 47 -2.56 0.82 -9.53
N VAL A 48 -2.69 2.11 -9.75
CA VAL A 48 -3.24 2.65 -10.99
C VAL A 48 -2.26 3.52 -11.75
N ALA A 49 -2.45 3.60 -13.06
CA ALA A 49 -1.58 4.40 -13.91
C ALA A 49 -2.11 5.82 -14.13
N ASP A 50 -3.37 6.05 -13.82
CA ASP A 50 -3.98 7.37 -13.99
C ASP A 50 -4.71 7.77 -12.74
N ARG A 51 -4.60 9.02 -12.35
CA ARG A 51 -5.25 9.51 -11.14
C ARG A 51 -6.70 9.89 -11.36
N GLU A 52 -6.97 10.52 -12.48
CA GLU A 52 -8.27 11.15 -12.70
C GLU A 52 -9.44 10.19 -12.63
N PRO A 53 -9.40 9.04 -13.30
CA PRO A 53 -10.56 8.15 -13.25
C PRO A 53 -10.86 7.63 -11.85
N HIS A 54 -9.89 7.72 -10.93
CA HIS A 54 -10.05 7.19 -9.59
C HIS A 54 -10.23 8.28 -8.54
N GLY A 55 -10.31 9.53 -8.99
CA GLY A 55 -10.62 10.63 -8.09
C GLY A 55 -9.53 10.99 -7.10
N ILE A 56 -8.28 10.68 -7.41
CA ILE A 56 -7.21 11.06 -6.50
C ILE A 56 -6.38 12.17 -7.10
N SER A 57 -5.96 13.10 -6.25
CA SER A 57 -5.16 14.23 -6.69
C SER A 57 -3.73 14.15 -6.21
N THR A 58 -3.40 13.14 -5.43
CA THR A 58 -2.05 12.98 -4.89
C THR A 58 -1.55 11.58 -5.27
N THR A 59 -0.58 11.04 -4.55
CA THR A 59 -0.01 9.75 -4.88
C THR A 59 -0.81 8.59 -4.32
N ALA A 60 -1.72 8.83 -3.39
CA ALA A 60 -2.49 7.74 -2.80
C ALA A 60 -3.67 8.28 -2.01
N ALA A 61 -4.64 7.43 -1.80
CA ALA A 61 -5.80 7.77 -0.99
C ALA A 61 -6.41 6.52 -0.37
N TYR A 62 -6.90 6.65 0.84
CA TYR A 62 -7.73 5.64 1.47
C TYR A 62 -9.16 6.16 1.49
N HIS A 63 -10.10 5.32 1.09
CA HIS A 63 -11.50 5.72 1.05
C HIS A 63 -12.17 5.26 2.33
N VAL A 64 -12.39 6.21 3.24
CA VAL A 64 -12.96 5.94 4.55
C VAL A 64 -14.30 5.23 4.41
N GLY A 65 -14.47 4.17 5.14
CA GLY A 65 -15.70 3.38 5.13
C GLY A 65 -15.76 2.32 4.06
N ASN A 66 -14.83 2.30 3.11
CA ASN A 66 -14.88 1.36 2.00
C ASN A 66 -13.79 0.31 1.99
N ASN A 67 -12.87 0.38 2.90
CA ASN A 67 -11.71 -0.53 2.97
C ASN A 67 -11.02 -0.65 1.62
N LYS A 68 -10.78 0.49 1.00
CA LYS A 68 -10.19 0.54 -0.32
C LYS A 68 -9.09 1.58 -0.40
N CYS A 69 -7.94 1.18 -0.89
CA CYS A 69 -6.81 2.08 -1.10
C CYS A 69 -6.56 2.21 -2.59
N VAL A 70 -6.27 3.42 -3.06
CA VAL A 70 -5.91 3.66 -4.46
C VAL A 70 -4.53 4.32 -4.47
N ILE A 71 -3.59 3.71 -5.16
CA ILE A 71 -2.20 4.14 -5.18
C ILE A 71 -1.79 4.47 -6.61
N TYR A 72 -1.28 5.67 -6.83
CA TYR A 72 -0.79 6.05 -8.14
C TYR A 72 0.61 5.47 -8.30
N GLY A 73 0.83 4.73 -9.37
CA GLY A 73 2.08 4.00 -9.54
C GLY A 73 2.95 4.41 -10.73
N LYS A 74 2.45 5.30 -11.58
CA LYS A 74 3.20 5.60 -12.80
C LYS A 74 4.51 6.31 -12.48
N ASN A 75 5.59 5.80 -13.04
CA ASN A 75 6.93 6.36 -12.87
C ASN A 75 7.40 6.40 -11.41
N ARG A 76 6.95 5.45 -10.62
CA ARG A 76 7.36 5.36 -9.22
C ARG A 76 8.11 4.06 -8.97
N ALA A 77 9.08 4.11 -8.10
CA ALA A 77 9.81 2.92 -7.68
C ALA A 77 8.91 2.02 -6.86
N LEU A 78 9.16 0.73 -6.91
CA LEU A 78 8.35 -0.23 -6.16
C LEU A 78 8.31 0.10 -4.67
N VAL A 79 9.45 0.41 -4.05
CA VAL A 79 9.48 0.69 -2.63
C VAL A 79 8.60 1.89 -2.28
N ASP A 80 8.51 2.87 -3.15
CA ASP A 80 7.67 4.05 -2.89
C ASP A 80 6.19 3.71 -3.02
N ILE A 81 5.85 2.83 -3.96
CA ILE A 81 4.48 2.35 -4.09
C ILE A 81 4.10 1.57 -2.84
N LEU A 82 4.99 0.70 -2.36
CA LEU A 82 4.71 -0.08 -1.15
C LEU A 82 4.59 0.81 0.08
N ARG A 83 5.41 1.86 0.16
CA ARG A 83 5.30 2.79 1.27
C ARG A 83 3.94 3.49 1.27
N SER A 84 3.45 3.86 0.08
CA SER A 84 2.11 4.45 -0.05
C SER A 84 1.03 3.46 0.35
N ILE A 85 1.17 2.19 -0.02
CA ILE A 85 0.22 1.15 0.38
C ILE A 85 0.18 1.04 1.90
N ALA A 86 1.33 0.96 2.55
CA ALA A 86 1.37 0.81 4.00
C ALA A 86 0.80 2.03 4.71
N HIS A 87 1.05 3.22 4.17
CA HIS A 87 0.52 4.46 4.73
C HIS A 87 -1.01 4.44 4.67
N GLU A 88 -1.57 4.10 3.53
CA GLU A 88 -3.03 4.10 3.39
C GLU A 88 -3.67 2.95 4.16
N MET A 89 -3.01 1.80 4.25
CA MET A 89 -3.53 0.71 5.06
C MET A 89 -3.49 1.03 6.55
N THR A 90 -2.57 1.89 6.99
CA THR A 90 -2.59 2.34 8.38
C THR A 90 -3.84 3.19 8.63
N HIS A 91 -4.24 4.04 7.68
CA HIS A 91 -5.50 4.76 7.80
C HIS A 91 -6.69 3.80 7.81
N MET A 92 -6.61 2.71 7.05
CA MET A 92 -7.65 1.69 7.07
C MET A 92 -7.76 1.07 8.47
N MET A 93 -6.64 0.78 9.11
CA MET A 93 -6.65 0.27 10.47
C MET A 93 -7.26 1.30 11.42
N GLN A 94 -6.90 2.56 11.28
CA GLN A 94 -7.45 3.63 12.12
C GLN A 94 -8.96 3.73 11.95
N ASP A 95 -9.45 3.56 10.73
CA ASP A 95 -10.88 3.58 10.44
C ASP A 95 -11.58 2.38 11.10
N GLU A 96 -11.02 1.18 10.95
CA GLU A 96 -11.61 0.00 11.56
C GLU A 96 -11.67 0.10 13.08
N MET A 97 -10.71 0.78 13.67
CA MET A 97 -10.66 0.96 15.11
C MET A 97 -11.50 2.13 15.58
N GLY A 98 -12.14 2.83 14.66
CA GLY A 98 -12.98 3.96 15.00
C GLY A 98 -12.21 5.20 15.41
N LEU A 99 -10.93 5.28 15.06
CA LEU A 99 -10.09 6.39 15.46
C LEU A 99 -10.24 7.62 14.56
N ILE A 100 -10.74 7.42 13.34
CA ILE A 100 -10.93 8.52 12.41
C ILE A 100 -12.38 8.51 11.96
N ARG A 101 -12.94 9.69 11.72
CA ARG A 101 -14.29 9.80 11.31
C ARG A 101 -14.41 10.79 10.19
N GLY A 102 -15.34 10.59 9.32
CA GLY A 102 -15.54 11.45 8.19
C GLY A 102 -14.34 11.33 7.28
N HIS A 103 -13.78 12.43 6.85
CA HIS A 103 -12.62 12.30 6.05
C HIS A 103 -11.45 12.91 6.74
N ILE A 104 -10.27 12.47 6.38
CA ILE A 104 -9.10 12.88 6.97
C ILE A 104 -8.47 13.85 6.10
N GLN A 105 -8.38 15.03 6.60
CA GLN A 105 -7.83 16.01 5.84
C GLN A 105 -6.59 16.45 6.24
N ASP A 106 -6.05 15.92 7.25
CA ASP A 106 -5.03 16.47 7.88
C ASP A 106 -3.76 16.39 7.32
N ALA A 107 -3.17 17.38 6.98
CA ALA A 107 -1.81 17.45 6.71
C ALA A 107 -1.11 17.49 8.02
N GLY A 108 -0.55 16.45 8.42
CA GLY A 108 0.07 16.36 9.73
C GLY A 108 -0.90 15.84 10.76
N GLY A 109 -0.53 15.91 11.99
CA GLY A 109 -1.36 15.39 13.06
C GLY A 109 -1.04 13.97 13.41
N PHE A 110 -1.62 13.50 14.50
CA PHE A 110 -1.28 12.20 15.05
C PHE A 110 -1.51 11.05 14.09
N HIS A 111 -2.63 11.06 13.38
CA HIS A 111 -2.95 9.93 12.52
C HIS A 111 -2.04 9.89 11.29
N GLU A 112 -1.65 11.04 10.76
CA GLU A 112 -0.70 11.10 9.67
C GLU A 112 0.69 10.70 10.13
N ASP A 113 1.10 11.14 11.30
CA ASP A 113 2.40 10.77 11.84
C ASP A 113 2.48 9.27 12.09
N GLN A 114 1.40 8.68 12.59
CA GLN A 114 1.35 7.25 12.82
C GLN A 114 1.44 6.51 11.48
N ALA A 115 0.72 6.97 10.47
CA ALA A 115 0.73 6.31 9.16
C ALA A 115 2.13 6.35 8.54
N ASN A 116 2.82 7.48 8.67
CA ASN A 116 4.18 7.60 8.15
C ASN A 116 5.16 6.69 8.90
N ALA A 117 5.06 6.67 10.22
CA ALA A 117 5.95 5.86 11.03
C ALA A 117 5.73 4.37 10.79
N ARG A 118 4.46 3.95 10.72
CA ARG A 118 4.16 2.54 10.48
C ARG A 118 4.57 2.11 9.08
N ALA A 119 4.40 2.98 8.08
CA ALA A 119 4.81 2.64 6.73
C ALA A 119 6.31 2.34 6.68
N GLY A 120 7.12 3.18 7.29
CA GLY A 120 8.57 2.96 7.32
C GLY A 120 8.93 1.67 8.06
N GLU A 121 8.28 1.41 9.17
CA GLU A 121 8.53 0.21 9.95
C GLU A 121 8.16 -1.04 9.18
N LEU A 122 6.98 -1.04 8.54
CA LEU A 122 6.50 -2.21 7.82
C LEU A 122 7.39 -2.53 6.62
N ILE A 123 7.87 -1.52 5.92
CA ILE A 123 8.79 -1.71 4.80
C ILE A 123 10.07 -2.41 5.29
N LYS A 124 10.64 -1.92 6.38
CA LYS A 124 11.87 -2.51 6.90
C LYS A 124 11.67 -3.96 7.35
N ARG A 125 10.60 -4.20 8.06
CA ARG A 125 10.32 -5.53 8.58
C ARG A 125 10.03 -6.53 7.45
N PHE A 126 9.30 -6.07 6.44
CA PHE A 126 9.00 -6.92 5.29
C PHE A 126 10.29 -7.31 4.57
N ALA A 127 11.15 -6.34 4.30
CA ALA A 127 12.39 -6.58 3.58
C ALA A 127 13.33 -7.52 4.35
N LYS A 128 13.28 -7.48 5.68
CA LYS A 128 14.15 -8.34 6.48
C LYS A 128 13.60 -9.74 6.67
N SER A 129 12.32 -9.94 6.45
CA SER A 129 11.68 -11.19 6.79
C SER A 129 12.07 -12.34 5.88
N MET A 130 12.44 -12.07 4.64
CA MET A 130 12.89 -13.09 3.72
C MET A 130 13.88 -12.46 2.76
N LYS A 131 14.87 -13.25 2.37
CA LYS A 131 15.93 -12.75 1.51
C LYS A 131 15.38 -12.15 0.22
N GLU A 132 14.42 -12.80 -0.40
CA GLU A 132 13.87 -12.34 -1.66
C GLU A 132 13.18 -10.99 -1.55
N ARG A 133 12.72 -10.63 -0.37
CA ARG A 133 11.97 -9.41 -0.18
C ARG A 133 12.83 -8.16 -0.23
N LYS A 134 14.14 -8.30 -0.15
CA LYS A 134 15.02 -7.16 -0.31
C LYS A 134 14.95 -6.60 -1.74
N ALA A 135 14.43 -7.38 -2.68
CA ALA A 135 14.27 -6.92 -4.05
C ALA A 135 13.35 -5.71 -4.18
N ILE A 136 12.54 -5.41 -3.14
CA ILE A 136 11.69 -4.22 -3.19
C ILE A 136 12.52 -2.94 -3.33
N TYR A 137 13.77 -2.98 -2.90
CA TYR A 137 14.63 -1.80 -2.99
C TYR A 137 15.35 -1.69 -4.33
N GLU A 138 15.26 -2.70 -5.17
CA GLU A 138 15.99 -2.69 -6.42
C GLU A 138 15.30 -1.81 -7.45
N ASN A 139 16.07 -0.99 -8.08
CA ASN A 139 15.52 -0.05 -9.02
C ASN A 139 16.07 -0.36 -10.38
N LYS A 140 15.95 -1.62 -10.77
CA LYS A 140 16.45 -1.98 -11.96
C LYS A 140 15.64 -1.71 -13.07
N ASN A 141 15.18 -1.36 -13.00
CA ASN A 141 14.67 -1.03 -13.98
C ASN A 141 14.89 -0.07 -14.47
N ASN A 142 14.91 0.22 -13.91
CA ASN A 142 14.94 1.09 -14.25
C ASN A 142 15.76 1.10 -15.13
N PHE A 143 15.98 0.83 -15.26
CA PHE A 143 16.38 0.67 -15.82
C PHE A 143 17.11 0.60 -16.63
N ARG A 144 17.71 0.42 -16.70
CA ARG A 144 18.40 0.36 -17.30
C ARG A 144 18.51 -0.21 -17.89
N SER A 145 18.67 -0.35 -18.20
CA SER A 145 18.71 -0.87 -18.62
C SER A 145 19.12 -1.03 -19.06
#